data_74a4831d5d84d40435dc157ba6b05c58
#
_entry.id   74a4831d5d84d40435dc157ba6b05c58
#
_cell.length_a   1.000
_cell.length_b   1.000
_cell.length_c   1.000
_cell.angle_alpha   90.00
_cell.angle_beta   90.00
_cell.angle_gamma   90.00
#
_symmetry.space_group_name_H-M   'P 1'
#
loop_
_entity.id
_entity.type
_entity.pdbx_description
1 polymer ?
#
loop_
_entity_poly.entity_id
_entity_poly.type
_entity_poly.pdbx_seq_one_letter_code
_entity_poly.pdbx_strand_id
1 'polypeptide(L)'
;HLLLRTAWVYGARGRNFLRTMLKLARDRDELSVVSDQRGSPTSSCAIAAGALACMLRADAASEPRWGTYHLSCAGEASWHEFATAIFAGAVHASLLPKQPTVRAIPSTAFPTRAARPAWSVLDSSRVANVFGVRLPPWREALDLVLGELAEQERDWARTGSR
;
A
#
# COMPACT_ATOMS: atom_id res chain seq x y z
N HIS A 1 3.82 9.41 24.44
CA HIS A 1 3.46 9.44 23.03
C HIS A 1 3.39 8.03 22.43
N LEU A 2 2.60 7.87 21.37
CA LEU A 2 2.47 6.66 20.58
C LEU A 2 3.13 6.92 19.22
N LEU A 3 4.20 6.18 18.90
CA LEU A 3 4.89 6.26 17.60
C LEU A 3 4.54 5.03 16.77
N LEU A 4 3.84 5.24 15.65
CA LEU A 4 3.47 4.17 14.72
C LEU A 4 4.38 4.23 13.49
N ARG A 5 5.23 3.21 13.31
CA ARG A 5 6.07 3.04 12.12
C ARG A 5 5.33 2.22 11.08
N THR A 6 5.32 2.69 9.84
CA THR A 6 4.69 2.02 8.71
C THR A 6 5.64 1.94 7.51
N ALA A 7 5.29 1.16 6.49
CA ALA A 7 6.10 0.98 5.29
C ALA A 7 5.24 0.94 4.03
N TRP A 8 5.84 1.25 2.88
CA TRP A 8 5.26 1.14 1.54
C TRP A 8 3.87 1.75 1.45
N VAL A 9 3.71 2.98 1.95
CA VAL A 9 2.42 3.67 2.04
C VAL A 9 1.90 4.02 0.64
N TYR A 10 0.65 3.67 0.39
CA TYR A 10 -0.06 4.00 -0.84
C TYR A 10 -1.53 4.39 -0.55
N GLY A 11 -2.20 4.96 -1.55
CA GLY A 11 -3.61 5.34 -1.45
C GLY A 11 -4.16 5.89 -2.75
N ALA A 12 -5.44 6.18 -2.77
CA ALA A 12 -6.13 6.75 -3.92
C ALA A 12 -5.69 8.19 -4.25
N ARG A 13 -5.06 8.89 -3.31
CA ARG A 13 -4.63 10.29 -3.44
C ARG A 13 -3.13 10.46 -3.25
N GLY A 14 -2.60 11.60 -3.71
CA GLY A 14 -1.19 11.96 -3.57
C GLY A 14 -0.26 11.16 -4.50
N ARG A 15 1.06 11.39 -4.34
CA ARG A 15 2.10 10.71 -5.12
C ARG A 15 2.52 9.44 -4.39
N ASN A 16 2.30 8.29 -5.00
CA ASN A 16 2.68 7.00 -4.43
C ASN A 16 2.92 5.96 -5.54
N PHE A 17 3.41 4.77 -5.17
CA PHE A 17 3.77 3.71 -6.10
C PHE A 17 2.57 3.22 -6.92
N LEU A 18 1.40 3.00 -6.31
CA LEU A 18 0.19 2.56 -7.00
C LEU A 18 -0.18 3.54 -8.12
N ARG A 19 -0.29 4.83 -7.83
CA ARG A 19 -0.65 5.83 -8.83
C ARG A 19 0.42 5.98 -9.92
N THR A 20 1.69 5.81 -9.57
CA THR A 20 2.78 5.80 -10.54
C THR A 20 2.65 4.62 -11.49
N MET A 21 2.36 3.42 -10.99
CA MET A 21 2.14 2.22 -11.81
C MET A 21 0.94 2.40 -12.74
N LEU A 22 -0.21 2.85 -12.23
CA LEU A 22 -1.39 3.10 -13.05
C LEU A 22 -1.13 4.13 -14.17
N LYS A 23 -0.39 5.21 -13.87
CA LYS A 23 0.00 6.19 -14.88
C LYS A 23 0.89 5.56 -15.97
N LEU A 24 1.91 4.81 -15.57
CA LEU A 24 2.83 4.18 -16.52
C LEU A 24 2.14 3.13 -17.40
N ALA A 25 1.17 2.40 -16.86
CA ALA A 25 0.41 1.39 -17.60
C ALA A 25 -0.52 1.97 -18.69
N ARG A 26 -0.86 3.25 -18.62
CA ARG A 26 -1.63 3.93 -19.67
C ARG A 26 -0.79 4.19 -20.92
N ASP A 27 0.52 4.35 -20.75
CA ASP A 27 1.44 4.75 -21.81
C ASP A 27 2.37 3.59 -22.27
N ARG A 28 2.38 2.46 -21.55
CA ARG A 28 3.34 1.37 -21.78
C ARG A 28 2.69 0.00 -21.66
N ASP A 29 2.97 -0.87 -22.62
CA ASP A 29 2.53 -2.27 -22.62
C ASP A 29 3.44 -3.18 -21.79
N GLU A 30 4.64 -2.71 -21.45
CA GLU A 30 5.64 -3.46 -20.68
C GLU A 30 6.33 -2.55 -19.65
N LEU A 31 6.52 -3.07 -18.44
CA LEU A 31 7.17 -2.39 -17.33
C LEU A 31 8.15 -3.34 -16.63
N SER A 32 9.35 -2.84 -16.32
CA SER A 32 10.34 -3.57 -15.52
C SER A 32 10.26 -3.12 -14.07
N VAL A 33 10.10 -4.07 -13.14
CA VAL A 33 9.92 -3.78 -11.71
C VAL A 33 10.82 -4.69 -10.86
N VAL A 34 11.44 -4.10 -9.85
CA VAL A 34 12.36 -4.77 -8.92
C VAL A 34 11.65 -5.90 -8.18
N SER A 35 12.26 -7.09 -8.13
CA SER A 35 11.68 -8.30 -7.54
C SER A 35 12.43 -8.83 -6.30
N ASP A 36 13.64 -8.34 -6.04
CA ASP A 36 14.52 -8.78 -4.94
C ASP A 36 14.46 -7.87 -3.70
N GLN A 37 13.52 -6.91 -3.66
CA GLN A 37 13.23 -6.09 -2.48
C GLN A 37 11.81 -6.39 -2.00
N ARG A 38 11.67 -6.78 -0.73
CA ARG A 38 10.39 -7.14 -0.10
C ARG A 38 10.02 -6.15 1.00
N GLY A 39 8.72 -5.93 1.16
CA GLY A 39 8.17 -5.03 2.17
C GLY A 39 6.70 -5.29 2.46
N SER A 40 6.09 -4.40 3.23
CA SER A 40 4.67 -4.47 3.63
C SER A 40 3.88 -3.34 2.97
N PRO A 41 3.25 -3.57 1.80
CA PRO A 41 2.37 -2.56 1.20
C PRO A 41 1.25 -2.22 2.17
N THR A 42 1.07 -0.93 2.49
CA THR A 42 0.09 -0.51 3.50
C THR A 42 -0.71 0.68 3.01
N SER A 43 -2.05 0.53 2.93
CA SER A 43 -2.90 1.62 2.48
C SER A 43 -3.05 2.72 3.54
N SER A 44 -3.12 3.97 3.10
CA SER A 44 -3.30 5.12 3.98
C SER A 44 -4.60 5.04 4.80
N CYS A 45 -5.67 4.48 4.23
CA CYS A 45 -6.93 4.26 4.94
C CYS A 45 -6.79 3.23 6.07
N ALA A 46 -6.08 2.12 5.82
CA ALA A 46 -5.81 1.12 6.86
C ALA A 46 -4.94 1.71 7.99
N ILE A 47 -3.93 2.53 7.64
CA ILE A 47 -3.12 3.23 8.65
C ILE A 47 -3.98 4.15 9.50
N ALA A 48 -4.84 4.97 8.88
CA ALA A 48 -5.71 5.90 9.58
C ALA A 48 -6.67 5.18 10.54
N ALA A 49 -7.33 4.13 10.07
CA ALA A 49 -8.24 3.31 10.89
C ALA A 49 -7.49 2.63 12.05
N GLY A 50 -6.31 2.04 11.78
CA GLY A 50 -5.51 1.39 12.80
C GLY A 50 -4.95 2.38 13.84
N ALA A 51 -4.50 3.56 13.39
CA ALA A 51 -4.02 4.60 14.28
C ALA A 51 -5.12 5.11 15.21
N LEU A 52 -6.32 5.37 14.68
CA LEU A 52 -7.48 5.77 15.49
C LEU A 52 -7.84 4.68 16.50
N ALA A 53 -7.86 3.41 16.09
CA ALA A 53 -8.15 2.30 16.98
C ALA A 53 -7.09 2.17 18.10
N CYS A 54 -5.81 2.39 17.81
CA CYS A 54 -4.75 2.42 18.81
C CYS A 54 -4.93 3.59 19.81
N MET A 55 -5.28 4.78 19.31
CA MET A 55 -5.52 5.96 20.16
C MET A 55 -6.68 5.73 21.14
N LEU A 56 -7.83 5.26 20.65
CA LEU A 56 -9.02 4.98 21.48
C LEU A 56 -8.72 3.93 22.54
N ARG A 57 -7.93 2.90 22.21
CA ARG A 57 -7.57 1.85 23.17
C ARG A 57 -6.46 2.26 24.13
N ALA A 58 -5.58 3.18 23.73
CA ALA A 58 -4.59 3.77 24.62
C ALA A 58 -5.24 4.68 25.66
N ASP A 59 -6.26 5.45 25.26
CA ASP A 59 -7.00 6.36 26.14
C ASP A 59 -7.86 5.58 27.16
N ALA A 60 -8.47 4.46 26.73
CA ALA A 60 -9.28 3.61 27.59
C ALA A 60 -8.47 2.71 28.56
N ALA A 61 -7.16 2.67 28.46
CA ALA A 61 -6.31 1.80 29.27
C ALA A 61 -6.05 2.42 30.64
N SER A 62 -6.11 1.60 31.71
CA SER A 62 -5.76 2.01 33.07
C SER A 62 -4.28 2.36 33.23
N GLU A 63 -3.41 1.80 32.36
CA GLU A 63 -1.99 2.07 32.36
C GLU A 63 -1.52 2.60 30.99
N PRO A 64 -0.55 3.54 30.95
CA PRO A 64 -0.03 4.10 29.72
C PRO A 64 0.65 3.05 28.85
N ARG A 65 0.21 2.94 27.60
CA ARG A 65 0.78 2.02 26.59
C ARG A 65 1.62 2.79 25.57
N TRP A 66 2.40 3.75 26.06
CA TRP A 66 3.27 4.56 25.22
C TRP A 66 4.42 3.76 24.60
N GLY A 67 4.95 4.26 23.51
CA GLY A 67 6.12 3.66 22.87
C GLY A 67 6.02 3.56 21.35
N THR A 68 6.97 2.82 20.79
CA THR A 68 7.07 2.62 19.34
C THR A 68 6.46 1.27 18.94
N TYR A 69 5.63 1.30 17.91
CA TYR A 69 4.95 0.13 17.34
C TYR A 69 5.07 0.13 15.83
N HIS A 70 5.10 -1.04 15.21
CA HIS A 70 4.91 -1.16 13.79
C HIS A 70 3.42 -1.34 13.48
N LEU A 71 2.95 -0.66 12.43
CA LEU A 71 1.58 -0.74 11.96
C LEU A 71 1.58 -0.86 10.43
N SER A 72 1.44 -2.08 9.93
CA SER A 72 1.39 -2.40 8.51
C SER A 72 0.29 -3.40 8.21
N CYS A 73 -0.19 -3.43 6.96
CA CYS A 73 -1.06 -4.49 6.50
C CYS A 73 -0.39 -5.86 6.62
N ALA A 74 -1.18 -6.89 6.80
CA ALA A 74 -0.69 -8.27 6.91
C ALA A 74 -0.16 -8.78 5.58
N GLY A 75 0.86 -9.65 5.66
CA GLY A 75 1.56 -10.21 4.51
C GLY A 75 2.70 -9.33 4.00
N GLU A 76 3.35 -9.81 2.97
CA GLU A 76 4.52 -9.20 2.33
C GLU A 76 4.42 -9.29 0.82
N ALA A 77 5.16 -8.44 0.12
CA ALA A 77 5.29 -8.48 -1.33
C ALA A 77 6.66 -7.92 -1.77
N SER A 78 7.14 -8.34 -2.93
CA SER A 78 8.13 -7.57 -3.68
C SER A 78 7.47 -6.41 -4.42
N TRP A 79 8.25 -5.44 -4.90
CA TRP A 79 7.71 -4.38 -5.77
C TRP A 79 7.08 -4.95 -7.02
N HIS A 80 7.67 -6.02 -7.60
CA HIS A 80 7.13 -6.72 -8.75
C HIS A 80 5.77 -7.37 -8.46
N GLU A 81 5.66 -8.12 -7.35
CA GLU A 81 4.39 -8.75 -6.93
C GLU A 81 3.31 -7.69 -6.66
N PHE A 82 3.70 -6.58 -6.02
CA PHE A 82 2.76 -5.49 -5.76
C PHE A 82 2.30 -4.80 -7.05
N ALA A 83 3.20 -4.51 -8.00
CA ALA A 83 2.84 -3.95 -9.30
C ALA A 83 1.92 -4.89 -10.10
N THR A 84 2.21 -6.18 -10.12
CA THR A 84 1.38 -7.19 -10.79
C THR A 84 -0.03 -7.23 -10.21
N ALA A 85 -0.16 -7.17 -8.88
CA ALA A 85 -1.46 -7.13 -8.22
C ALA A 85 -2.23 -5.82 -8.50
N ILE A 86 -1.52 -4.67 -8.53
CA ILE A 86 -2.12 -3.38 -8.90
C ILE A 86 -2.73 -3.46 -10.30
N PHE A 87 -2.01 -4.01 -11.29
CA PHE A 87 -2.52 -4.06 -12.66
C PHE A 87 -3.69 -5.03 -12.81
N ALA A 88 -3.61 -6.21 -12.20
CA ALA A 88 -4.70 -7.17 -12.21
C ALA A 88 -5.98 -6.59 -11.59
N GLY A 89 -5.87 -5.99 -10.41
CA GLY A 89 -6.98 -5.34 -9.72
C GLY A 89 -7.51 -4.11 -10.48
N ALA A 90 -6.62 -3.33 -11.14
CA ALA A 90 -7.02 -2.17 -11.94
C ALA A 90 -7.82 -2.55 -13.19
N VAL A 91 -7.50 -3.67 -13.85
CA VAL A 91 -8.30 -4.21 -14.95
C VAL A 91 -9.67 -4.66 -14.44
N HIS A 92 -9.71 -5.37 -13.30
CA HIS A 92 -10.96 -5.79 -12.68
C HIS A 92 -11.86 -4.60 -12.29
N ALA A 93 -11.26 -3.52 -11.77
CA ALA A 93 -11.96 -2.28 -11.41
C ALA A 93 -12.25 -1.35 -12.61
N SER A 94 -11.93 -1.76 -13.84
CA SER A 94 -12.10 -0.98 -15.08
C SER A 94 -11.31 0.34 -15.11
N LEU A 95 -10.22 0.43 -14.35
CA LEU A 95 -9.27 1.56 -14.36
C LEU A 95 -8.25 1.45 -15.50
N LEU A 96 -8.03 0.24 -16.02
CA LEU A 96 -7.16 -0.05 -17.16
C LEU A 96 -7.89 -0.98 -18.15
N PRO A 97 -7.70 -0.79 -19.47
CA PRO A 97 -8.31 -1.65 -20.48
C PRO A 97 -7.66 -3.02 -20.57
N LYS A 98 -6.38 -3.13 -20.21
CA LYS A 98 -5.58 -4.37 -20.22
C LYS A 98 -4.46 -4.32 -19.21
N GLN A 99 -3.99 -5.49 -18.81
CA GLN A 99 -2.82 -5.62 -17.94
C GLN A 99 -1.53 -5.51 -18.78
N PRO A 100 -0.58 -4.61 -18.42
CA PRO A 100 0.74 -4.60 -19.05
C PRO A 100 1.55 -5.82 -18.63
N THR A 101 2.54 -6.18 -19.43
CA THR A 101 3.56 -7.18 -19.06
C THR A 101 4.46 -6.61 -17.99
N VAL A 102 4.66 -7.32 -16.89
CA VAL A 102 5.55 -6.90 -15.80
C VAL A 102 6.78 -7.81 -15.77
N ARG A 103 7.95 -7.26 -16.12
CA ARG A 103 9.22 -7.97 -16.04
C ARG A 103 9.85 -7.82 -14.68
N ALA A 104 10.19 -8.93 -14.05
CA ALA A 104 10.99 -8.94 -12.83
C ALA A 104 12.45 -8.59 -13.16
N ILE A 105 13.02 -7.61 -12.45
CA ILE A 105 14.43 -7.25 -12.56
C ILE A 105 15.08 -7.22 -11.16
N PRO A 106 16.40 -7.47 -11.05
CA PRO A 106 17.11 -7.27 -9.80
C PRO A 106 17.28 -5.77 -9.51
N SER A 107 17.44 -5.42 -8.24
CA SER A 107 17.66 -4.03 -7.80
C SER A 107 18.94 -3.40 -8.40
N THR A 108 19.92 -4.21 -8.74
CA THR A 108 21.14 -3.79 -9.43
C THR A 108 20.89 -3.22 -10.83
N ALA A 109 19.80 -3.65 -11.50
CA ALA A 109 19.39 -3.12 -12.80
C ALA A 109 18.58 -1.81 -12.69
N PHE A 110 18.23 -1.39 -11.46
CA PHE A 110 17.50 -0.14 -11.19
C PHE A 110 18.20 0.70 -10.12
N PRO A 111 19.33 1.34 -10.45
CA PRO A 111 20.13 2.09 -9.49
C PRO A 111 19.34 3.28 -8.93
N THR A 112 19.37 3.43 -7.62
CA THR A 112 18.77 4.55 -6.88
C THR A 112 19.85 5.30 -6.09
N ARG A 113 19.63 6.62 -5.81
CA ARG A 113 20.59 7.43 -5.05
C ARG A 113 20.88 6.87 -3.65
N ALA A 114 19.88 6.26 -3.03
CA ALA A 114 20.01 5.63 -1.70
C ALA A 114 19.89 4.10 -1.86
N ALA A 115 20.78 3.36 -1.20
CA ALA A 115 20.64 1.92 -1.07
C ALA A 115 19.35 1.59 -0.31
N ARG A 116 18.51 0.74 -0.90
CA ARG A 116 17.28 0.25 -0.26
C ARG A 116 17.53 -1.14 0.30
N PRO A 117 17.05 -1.45 1.51
CA PRO A 117 17.18 -2.78 2.06
C PRO A 117 16.44 -3.81 1.19
N ALA A 118 17.01 -5.01 1.07
CA ALA A 118 16.32 -6.13 0.41
C ALA A 118 15.08 -6.57 1.19
N TRP A 119 15.09 -6.36 2.51
CA TRP A 119 13.99 -6.73 3.40
C TRP A 119 13.57 -5.54 4.27
N SER A 120 12.33 -5.11 4.13
CA SER A 120 11.72 -4.02 4.89
C SER A 120 10.32 -4.38 5.41
N VAL A 121 10.04 -5.69 5.53
CA VAL A 121 8.79 -6.20 6.11
C VAL A 121 8.75 -5.85 7.59
N LEU A 122 7.61 -5.32 8.04
CA LEU A 122 7.41 -4.91 9.43
C LEU A 122 6.64 -6.00 10.21
N ASP A 123 7.15 -6.36 11.37
CA ASP A 123 6.41 -7.17 12.33
C ASP A 123 5.46 -6.31 13.16
N SER A 124 4.16 -6.46 12.93
CA SER A 124 3.08 -5.76 13.64
C SER A 124 2.52 -6.58 14.83
N SER A 125 3.19 -7.64 15.29
CA SER A 125 2.73 -8.49 16.39
C SER A 125 2.58 -7.70 17.69
N ARG A 126 3.50 -6.77 17.98
CA ARG A 126 3.46 -5.95 19.19
C ARG A 126 2.20 -5.06 19.26
N VAL A 127 1.81 -4.38 18.18
CA VAL A 127 0.59 -3.58 18.16
C VAL A 127 -0.65 -4.46 18.30
N ALA A 128 -0.64 -5.64 17.69
CA ALA A 128 -1.71 -6.62 17.81
C ALA A 128 -1.88 -7.14 19.24
N ASN A 129 -0.76 -7.45 19.92
CA ASN A 129 -0.81 -7.98 21.29
C ASN A 129 -1.19 -6.91 22.32
N VAL A 130 -0.70 -5.67 22.15
CA VAL A 130 -0.92 -4.58 23.12
C VAL A 130 -2.28 -3.92 22.92
N PHE A 131 -2.66 -3.66 21.67
CA PHE A 131 -3.89 -2.93 21.35
C PHE A 131 -4.98 -3.81 20.72
N GLY A 132 -4.71 -5.09 20.41
CA GLY A 132 -5.63 -5.94 19.65
C GLY A 132 -5.92 -5.39 18.24
N VAL A 133 -5.05 -4.51 17.70
CA VAL A 133 -5.22 -3.91 16.37
C VAL A 133 -4.46 -4.72 15.33
N ARG A 134 -5.17 -5.20 14.32
CA ARG A 134 -4.60 -5.88 13.16
C ARG A 134 -5.13 -5.21 11.90
N LEU A 135 -4.24 -4.80 11.01
CA LEU A 135 -4.64 -4.31 9.70
C LEU A 135 -4.96 -5.50 8.77
N PRO A 136 -5.81 -5.28 7.74
CA PRO A 136 -6.17 -6.34 6.80
C PRO A 136 -4.96 -6.83 6.00
N PRO A 137 -5.07 -7.99 5.32
CA PRO A 137 -4.13 -8.39 4.29
C PRO A 137 -3.94 -7.29 3.24
N TRP A 138 -2.69 -7.08 2.79
CA TRP A 138 -2.39 -5.99 1.85
C TRP A 138 -3.17 -6.08 0.53
N ARG A 139 -3.55 -7.29 0.09
CA ARG A 139 -4.35 -7.48 -1.13
C ARG A 139 -5.78 -6.95 -0.95
N GLU A 140 -6.42 -7.25 0.15
CA GLU A 140 -7.76 -6.73 0.48
C GLU A 140 -7.73 -5.18 0.60
N ALA A 141 -6.69 -4.65 1.25
CA ALA A 141 -6.50 -3.20 1.34
C ALA A 141 -6.26 -2.56 -0.04
N LEU A 142 -5.60 -3.28 -0.97
CA LEU A 142 -5.40 -2.83 -2.35
C LEU A 142 -6.73 -2.77 -3.11
N ASP A 143 -7.55 -3.81 -3.00
CA ASP A 143 -8.84 -3.87 -3.67
C ASP A 143 -9.77 -2.72 -3.25
N LEU A 144 -9.78 -2.37 -1.95
CA LEU A 144 -10.52 -1.21 -1.45
C LEU A 144 -10.03 0.11 -2.07
N VAL A 145 -8.72 0.30 -2.18
CA VAL A 145 -8.15 1.53 -2.77
C VAL A 145 -8.42 1.61 -4.28
N LEU A 146 -8.38 0.49 -4.98
CA LEU A 146 -8.72 0.45 -6.42
C LEU A 146 -10.21 0.72 -6.64
N GLY A 147 -11.08 0.21 -5.76
CA GLY A 147 -12.51 0.53 -5.76
C GLY A 147 -12.77 2.03 -5.57
N GLU A 148 -12.11 2.67 -4.59
CA GLU A 148 -12.19 4.12 -4.36
C GLU A 148 -11.76 4.91 -5.61
N LEU A 149 -10.66 4.51 -6.25
CA LEU A 149 -10.19 5.15 -7.48
C LEU A 149 -11.19 5.02 -8.63
N ALA A 150 -11.79 3.85 -8.80
CA ALA A 150 -12.78 3.63 -9.84
C ALA A 150 -14.06 4.46 -9.60
N GLU A 151 -14.47 4.65 -8.36
CA GLU A 151 -15.57 5.54 -8.00
C GLU A 151 -15.23 7.00 -8.33
N GLN A 152 -14.03 7.46 -7.95
CA GLN A 152 -13.58 8.82 -8.25
C GLN A 152 -13.54 9.10 -9.76
N GLU A 153 -13.07 8.16 -10.58
CA GLU A 153 -13.05 8.32 -12.04
C GLU A 153 -14.48 8.35 -12.62
N ARG A 154 -15.39 7.52 -12.13
CA ARG A 154 -16.81 7.56 -12.54
C ARG A 154 -17.50 8.87 -12.16
N ASP A 155 -17.23 9.38 -10.96
CA ASP A 155 -17.80 10.65 -10.49
C ASP A 155 -17.27 11.83 -11.31
N TRP A 156 -15.97 11.83 -11.63
CA TRP A 156 -15.36 12.83 -12.51
C TRP A 156 -15.99 12.79 -13.91
N ALA A 157 -16.19 11.62 -14.50
CA ALA A 157 -16.82 11.49 -15.81
C ALA A 157 -18.25 12.01 -15.83
N ARG A 158 -18.99 11.90 -14.71
CA ARG A 158 -20.36 12.43 -14.59
C ARG A 158 -20.42 13.95 -14.34
N THR A 159 -19.46 14.51 -13.61
CA THR A 159 -19.50 15.90 -13.13
C THR A 159 -18.50 16.82 -13.85
N GLY A 160 -17.42 16.29 -14.38
CA GLY A 160 -16.32 17.06 -15.00
C GLY A 160 -16.55 17.47 -16.46
N SER A 161 -17.72 17.20 -17.02
CA SER A 161 -18.13 17.69 -18.36
C SER A 161 -18.97 18.97 -18.29
N ARG A 162 -18.64 19.88 -17.38
CA ARG A 162 -19.19 21.25 -17.36
C ARG A 162 -18.10 22.27 -17.53
#